data_7e17a5e62928b1526a147a859ea72460
#
_entry.id   7e17a5e62928b1526a147a859ea72460
#
_cell.length_a   1.000
_cell.length_b   1.000
_cell.length_c   1.000
_cell.angle_alpha   90.00
_cell.angle_beta   90.00
_cell.angle_gamma   90.00
#
_symmetry.space_group_name_H-M   'P 1'
#
loop_
_entity.id
_entity.type
_entity.pdbx_description
1 polymer ?
#
loop_
_entity_poly.entity_id
_entity_poly.type
_entity_poly.pdbx_seq_one_letter_code
_entity_poly.pdbx_strand_id
1 'polypeptide(L)'
;EKLIEHKWEIEHAGLFSTQASVDSVAHTQGAVDYVLNYGNIFDLTLATKTIDDFLQDMSRYQDPRYNQDQATVYMCSTAVYTWFHKIGGFFKNNIGIGQTNAGASNAGNQALFGADLAITGRKKVMGLDVTEVSTVYGSMNLARCVALDSTDVKILALNMNNVAYRPLVGNGVNRDTAVYVGVQNLENTGVDKRVDIILTEAGFEFMMPESHAIWK
;
A
#
# COMPACT_ATOMS: atom_id res chain seq x y z
N GLU A 1 10.40 20.56 -10.18
CA GLU A 1 11.26 19.75 -9.30
C GLU A 1 10.78 19.86 -7.85
N LYS A 2 10.77 21.05 -7.25
CA LYS A 2 10.32 21.27 -5.84
C LYS A 2 8.88 20.86 -5.54
N LEU A 3 7.96 20.99 -6.49
CA LEU A 3 6.59 20.54 -6.32
C LEU A 3 6.49 19.01 -6.26
N ILE A 4 7.36 18.29 -6.96
CA ILE A 4 7.43 16.82 -6.92
C ILE A 4 7.98 16.36 -5.56
N GLU A 5 9.04 17.00 -5.07
CA GLU A 5 9.59 16.74 -3.73
C GLU A 5 8.51 16.94 -2.65
N HIS A 6 7.79 18.06 -2.71
CA HIS A 6 6.71 18.37 -1.79
C HIS A 6 5.58 17.31 -1.81
N LYS A 7 5.22 16.80 -2.99
CA LYS A 7 4.23 15.71 -3.09
C LYS A 7 4.74 14.41 -2.48
N TRP A 8 6.02 14.10 -2.63
CA TRP A 8 6.63 12.93 -1.98
C TRP A 8 6.66 13.06 -0.46
N GLU A 9 6.88 14.27 0.07
CA GLU A 9 6.82 14.55 1.51
C GLU A 9 5.40 14.29 2.04
N ILE A 10 4.36 14.72 1.33
CA ILE A 10 2.96 14.46 1.69
C ILE A 10 2.66 12.95 1.66
N GLU A 11 3.09 12.25 0.63
CA GLU A 11 2.91 10.81 0.50
C GLU A 11 3.62 10.06 1.63
N HIS A 12 4.85 10.45 1.92
CA HIS A 12 5.63 9.87 3.02
C HIS A 12 4.99 10.13 4.39
N ALA A 13 4.49 11.34 4.60
CA ALA A 13 3.74 11.67 5.81
C ALA A 13 2.45 10.85 5.93
N GLY A 14 1.72 10.66 4.83
CA GLY A 14 0.53 9.82 4.79
C GLY A 14 0.80 8.35 5.11
N LEU A 15 2.00 7.85 4.81
CA LEU A 15 2.38 6.48 5.12
C LEU A 15 2.93 6.31 6.53
N PHE A 16 3.84 7.17 6.98
CA PHE A 16 4.71 6.90 8.13
C PHE A 16 4.60 7.89 9.29
N SER A 17 3.88 9.00 9.16
CA SER A 17 3.78 9.95 10.27
C SER A 17 3.06 9.37 11.47
N THR A 18 3.44 9.82 12.65
CA THR A 18 2.75 9.50 13.91
C THR A 18 1.86 10.67 14.32
N GLN A 19 0.68 10.36 14.82
CA GLN A 19 -0.20 11.40 15.34
C GLN A 19 0.43 12.10 16.52
N ALA A 20 0.60 13.40 16.42
CA ALA A 20 1.12 14.22 17.50
C ALA A 20 0.51 15.63 17.45
N SER A 21 0.51 16.30 18.59
CA SER A 21 0.20 17.73 18.70
C SER A 21 1.29 18.37 19.53
N VAL A 22 2.16 19.13 18.87
CA VAL A 22 3.29 19.82 19.48
C VAL A 22 3.17 21.31 19.17
N ASP A 23 3.28 22.16 20.19
CA ASP A 23 3.24 23.61 20.05
C ASP A 23 2.04 24.14 19.22
N SER A 24 0.86 23.55 19.43
CA SER A 24 -0.37 23.86 18.69
C SER A 24 -0.35 23.48 17.20
N VAL A 25 0.65 22.74 16.75
CA VAL A 25 0.70 22.14 15.42
C VAL A 25 0.25 20.69 15.51
N ALA A 26 -0.79 20.34 14.76
CA ALA A 26 -1.28 18.97 14.67
C ALA A 26 -0.59 18.25 13.50
N HIS A 27 -0.08 17.06 13.78
CA HIS A 27 0.49 16.16 12.79
C HIS A 27 -0.52 15.06 12.48
N THR A 28 -0.71 14.76 11.19
CA THR A 28 -1.61 13.70 10.73
C THR A 28 -1.07 12.33 11.12
N GLN A 29 -1.97 11.38 11.37
CA GLN A 29 -1.60 9.97 11.53
C GLN A 29 -1.33 9.34 10.18
N GLY A 30 -0.22 8.61 10.06
CA GLY A 30 0.10 7.82 8.88
C GLY A 30 -0.57 6.45 8.88
N ALA A 31 -0.69 5.85 7.69
CA ALA A 31 -1.34 4.56 7.51
C ALA A 31 -0.68 3.44 8.34
N VAL A 32 0.65 3.40 8.37
CA VAL A 32 1.41 2.39 9.13
C VAL A 32 1.14 2.52 10.62
N ASP A 33 1.23 3.73 11.17
CA ASP A 33 0.98 3.98 12.59
C ASP A 33 -0.47 3.63 12.96
N TYR A 34 -1.45 4.01 12.12
CA TYR A 34 -2.85 3.68 12.34
C TYR A 34 -3.09 2.18 12.41
N VAL A 35 -2.59 1.43 11.41
CA VAL A 35 -2.82 -0.01 11.34
C VAL A 35 -2.04 -0.77 12.42
N LEU A 36 -0.84 -0.33 12.80
CA LEU A 36 -0.10 -0.92 13.90
C LEU A 36 -0.81 -0.75 15.26
N ASN A 37 -1.53 0.36 15.45
CA ASN A 37 -2.23 0.62 16.72
C ASN A 37 -3.63 0.01 16.77
N TYR A 38 -4.33 -0.09 15.63
CA TYR A 38 -5.76 -0.41 15.63
C TYR A 38 -6.15 -1.52 14.63
N GLY A 39 -5.33 -1.79 13.61
CA GLY A 39 -5.66 -2.73 12.54
C GLY A 39 -5.17 -4.16 12.78
N ASN A 40 -5.19 -4.95 11.72
CA ASN A 40 -4.73 -6.34 11.76
C ASN A 40 -3.22 -6.41 11.52
N ILE A 41 -2.51 -7.18 12.34
CA ILE A 41 -1.07 -7.40 12.23
C ILE A 41 -0.80 -8.89 12.04
N PHE A 42 -0.04 -9.22 11.00
CA PHE A 42 0.38 -10.57 10.69
C PHE A 42 1.91 -10.64 10.58
N ASP A 43 2.48 -11.79 10.91
CA ASP A 43 3.92 -12.04 10.71
C ASP A 43 4.19 -12.53 9.29
N LEU A 44 5.22 -11.98 8.65
CA LEU A 44 5.70 -12.38 7.33
C LEU A 44 7.22 -12.51 7.29
N THR A 45 7.73 -13.57 7.88
CA THR A 45 9.13 -13.93 7.73
C THR A 45 9.33 -14.68 6.41
N LEU A 46 9.83 -13.99 5.37
CA LEU A 46 9.94 -14.52 3.99
C LEU A 46 10.72 -15.85 3.87
N ALA A 47 11.60 -16.16 4.82
CA ALA A 47 12.40 -17.37 4.80
C ALA A 47 11.62 -18.62 5.26
N THR A 48 10.61 -18.44 6.11
CA THR A 48 9.90 -19.54 6.78
C THR A 48 8.41 -19.59 6.46
N LYS A 49 7.82 -18.46 6.07
CA LYS A 49 6.40 -18.37 5.74
C LYS A 49 6.08 -19.19 4.51
N THR A 50 5.15 -20.13 4.66
CA THR A 50 4.62 -20.93 3.54
C THR A 50 3.45 -20.23 2.87
N ILE A 51 3.03 -20.73 1.70
CA ILE A 51 1.82 -20.25 1.02
C ILE A 51 0.59 -20.53 1.88
N ASP A 52 0.53 -21.70 2.49
CA ASP A 52 -0.61 -22.12 3.31
C ASP A 52 -0.79 -21.20 4.53
N ASP A 53 0.32 -20.83 5.19
CA ASP A 53 0.30 -19.87 6.31
C ASP A 53 -0.17 -18.49 5.85
N PHE A 54 0.26 -18.05 4.67
CA PHE A 54 -0.18 -16.79 4.09
C PHE A 54 -1.68 -16.83 3.74
N LEU A 55 -2.16 -17.92 3.16
CA LEU A 55 -3.59 -18.11 2.88
C LEU A 55 -4.43 -18.16 4.16
N GLN A 56 -3.88 -18.68 5.26
CA GLN A 56 -4.54 -18.64 6.56
C GLN A 56 -4.67 -17.20 7.09
N ASP A 57 -3.65 -16.37 6.94
CA ASP A 57 -3.75 -14.95 7.25
C ASP A 57 -4.79 -14.26 6.38
N MET A 58 -4.80 -14.58 5.07
CA MET A 58 -5.78 -14.04 4.13
C MET A 58 -7.21 -14.44 4.49
N SER A 59 -7.43 -15.66 4.97
CA SER A 59 -8.75 -16.12 5.42
C SER A 59 -9.30 -15.30 6.59
N ARG A 60 -8.40 -14.81 7.45
CA ARG A 60 -8.77 -13.94 8.58
C ARG A 60 -8.99 -12.50 8.13
N TYR A 61 -8.14 -12.01 7.24
CA TYR A 61 -8.19 -10.63 6.78
C TYR A 61 -9.34 -10.37 5.80
N GLN A 62 -9.57 -11.28 4.85
CA GLN A 62 -10.65 -11.18 3.87
C GLN A 62 -11.99 -11.68 4.41
N ASP A 63 -12.32 -11.32 5.64
CA ASP A 63 -13.63 -11.60 6.20
C ASP A 63 -14.70 -10.78 5.46
N PRO A 64 -15.71 -11.43 4.86
CA PRO A 64 -16.76 -10.73 4.09
C PRO A 64 -17.54 -9.68 4.90
N ARG A 65 -17.46 -9.72 6.22
CA ARG A 65 -18.13 -8.73 7.09
C ARG A 65 -17.48 -7.35 7.00
N TYR A 66 -16.18 -7.27 6.71
CA TYR A 66 -15.39 -6.03 6.72
C TYR A 66 -14.75 -5.71 5.37
N ASN A 67 -14.48 -6.71 4.55
CA ASN A 67 -13.73 -6.60 3.30
C ASN A 67 -14.50 -7.18 2.10
N GLN A 68 -15.77 -6.78 1.91
CA GLN A 68 -16.59 -7.24 0.78
C GLN A 68 -16.21 -6.57 -0.54
N ASP A 69 -15.63 -5.39 -0.50
CA ASP A 69 -15.28 -4.63 -1.68
C ASP A 69 -13.86 -4.97 -2.17
N GLN A 70 -13.68 -4.90 -3.47
CA GLN A 70 -12.38 -5.15 -4.12
C GLN A 70 -11.51 -3.88 -4.17
N ALA A 71 -11.78 -2.89 -3.33
CA ALA A 71 -11.06 -1.64 -3.29
C ALA A 71 -9.74 -1.71 -2.49
N THR A 72 -9.43 -2.89 -1.94
CA THR A 72 -8.19 -3.09 -1.19
C THR A 72 -6.99 -3.11 -2.10
N VAL A 73 -6.01 -2.25 -1.79
CA VAL A 73 -4.70 -2.21 -2.42
C VAL A 73 -3.66 -2.73 -1.43
N TYR A 74 -2.87 -3.70 -1.88
CA TYR A 74 -1.77 -4.29 -1.12
C TYR A 74 -0.46 -3.65 -1.59
N MET A 75 0.02 -2.68 -0.83
CA MET A 75 1.32 -2.06 -1.08
C MET A 75 2.42 -2.97 -0.54
N CYS A 76 3.28 -3.46 -1.42
CA CYS A 76 4.29 -4.45 -1.09
C CYS A 76 5.69 -3.89 -1.28
N SER A 77 6.61 -4.28 -0.37
CA SER A 77 8.04 -4.07 -0.59
C SER A 77 8.53 -4.86 -1.81
N THR A 78 9.64 -4.42 -2.39
CA THR A 78 10.22 -5.08 -3.57
C THR A 78 10.56 -6.56 -3.31
N ALA A 79 11.03 -6.88 -2.11
CA ALA A 79 11.35 -8.26 -1.71
C ALA A 79 10.12 -9.16 -1.71
N VAL A 80 9.02 -8.68 -1.15
CA VAL A 80 7.74 -9.40 -1.10
C VAL A 80 7.13 -9.54 -2.48
N TYR A 81 7.18 -8.48 -3.28
CA TYR A 81 6.69 -8.52 -4.66
C TYR A 81 7.40 -9.59 -5.48
N THR A 82 8.73 -9.71 -5.30
CA THR A 82 9.54 -10.78 -5.91
C THR A 82 9.21 -12.15 -5.33
N TRP A 83 8.92 -12.23 -4.03
CA TRP A 83 8.54 -13.47 -3.35
C TRP A 83 7.20 -14.00 -3.89
N PHE A 84 6.17 -13.16 -4.03
CA PHE A 84 4.92 -13.54 -4.66
C PHE A 84 5.12 -14.01 -6.11
N HIS A 85 5.98 -13.35 -6.84
CA HIS A 85 6.29 -13.74 -8.21
C HIS A 85 6.96 -15.12 -8.30
N LYS A 86 7.79 -15.47 -7.33
CA LYS A 86 8.41 -16.80 -7.22
C LYS A 86 7.42 -17.87 -6.80
N ILE A 87 6.54 -17.57 -5.86
CA ILE A 87 5.59 -18.54 -5.28
C ILE A 87 4.41 -18.80 -6.24
N GLY A 88 3.77 -17.74 -6.74
CA GLY A 88 2.68 -17.83 -7.71
C GLY A 88 3.16 -18.13 -9.11
N GLY A 89 4.48 -18.30 -9.25
CA GLY A 89 5.21 -18.11 -10.47
C GLY A 89 4.77 -18.95 -11.65
N PHE A 90 4.94 -18.32 -12.79
CA PHE A 90 4.88 -18.87 -14.13
C PHE A 90 5.50 -20.29 -14.28
N PHE A 91 6.56 -20.60 -13.54
CA PHE A 91 7.20 -21.89 -13.53
C PHE A 91 6.36 -23.00 -12.88
N LYS A 92 5.61 -22.72 -11.82
CA LYS A 92 4.73 -23.72 -11.21
C LYS A 92 3.54 -24.09 -12.10
N ASN A 93 2.99 -23.10 -12.80
CA ASN A 93 1.85 -23.32 -13.69
C ASN A 93 2.25 -23.99 -15.02
N ASN A 94 3.48 -23.80 -15.49
CA ASN A 94 3.95 -24.40 -16.75
C ASN A 94 4.52 -25.81 -16.60
N ILE A 95 5.02 -26.17 -15.43
CA ILE A 95 5.56 -27.54 -15.23
C ILE A 95 4.46 -28.59 -15.15
N GLY A 96 3.23 -28.18 -14.82
CA GLY A 96 2.11 -29.12 -14.70
C GLY A 96 1.48 -29.58 -16.00
N ILE A 97 1.61 -28.83 -17.07
CA ILE A 97 0.89 -29.11 -18.32
C ILE A 97 1.63 -30.10 -19.24
N GLY A 98 2.93 -30.35 -19.02
CA GLY A 98 3.77 -31.13 -19.92
C GLY A 98 4.25 -32.49 -19.44
N GLN A 99 4.04 -32.85 -18.19
CA GLN A 99 4.57 -34.12 -17.67
C GLN A 99 3.49 -35.14 -17.34
N THR A 100 3.00 -35.77 -18.37
CA THR A 100 2.33 -37.08 -18.28
C THR A 100 3.36 -38.21 -18.25
N ASN A 101 4.49 -38.06 -17.58
CA ASN A 101 5.43 -39.14 -17.38
C ASN A 101 5.03 -39.96 -16.15
N ALA A 102 4.57 -41.17 -16.41
CA ALA A 102 4.22 -42.20 -15.47
C ALA A 102 5.36 -42.59 -14.53
N GLY A 103 5.80 -41.73 -13.67
CA GLY A 103 6.86 -41.97 -12.72
C GLY A 103 7.10 -40.82 -11.73
N ALA A 104 6.63 -39.63 -12.01
CA ALA A 104 6.69 -38.51 -11.09
C ALA A 104 5.37 -38.43 -10.31
N SER A 105 5.32 -39.21 -9.25
CA SER A 105 4.22 -39.14 -8.29
C SER A 105 4.03 -37.68 -7.83
N ASN A 106 2.81 -37.21 -7.92
CA ASN A 106 2.27 -35.99 -7.32
C ASN A 106 2.50 -34.62 -7.98
N ALA A 107 3.44 -34.44 -8.90
CA ALA A 107 3.62 -33.17 -9.59
C ALA A 107 2.50 -32.89 -10.63
N GLY A 108 1.93 -33.95 -11.21
CA GLY A 108 0.87 -33.83 -12.22
C GLY A 108 -0.52 -33.49 -11.66
N ASN A 109 -0.79 -33.87 -10.43
CA ASN A 109 -2.10 -33.65 -9.81
C ASN A 109 -2.29 -32.23 -9.30
N GLN A 110 -1.22 -31.53 -8.92
CA GLN A 110 -1.31 -30.14 -8.46
C GLN A 110 -1.64 -29.15 -9.60
N ALA A 111 -1.27 -29.49 -10.83
CA ALA A 111 -1.60 -28.66 -11.98
C ALA A 111 -3.04 -28.79 -12.46
N LEU A 112 -3.72 -29.87 -12.10
CA LEU A 112 -5.12 -30.12 -12.49
C LEU A 112 -6.11 -29.30 -11.66
N PHE A 113 -5.73 -28.91 -10.43
CA PHE A 113 -6.61 -28.23 -9.48
C PHE A 113 -6.35 -26.71 -9.34
N GLY A 114 -5.52 -26.15 -10.21
CA GLY A 114 -5.18 -24.73 -10.18
C GLY A 114 -4.14 -24.39 -9.10
N ALA A 115 -3.47 -23.27 -9.28
CA ALA A 115 -2.58 -22.74 -8.27
C ALA A 115 -3.42 -22.06 -7.18
N ASP A 116 -3.09 -22.29 -5.92
CA ASP A 116 -3.72 -21.62 -4.77
C ASP A 116 -3.52 -20.09 -4.84
N LEU A 117 -2.51 -19.66 -5.57
CA LEU A 117 -2.21 -18.28 -5.93
C LEU A 117 -1.96 -18.21 -7.44
N ALA A 118 -2.77 -17.48 -8.16
CA ALA A 118 -2.62 -17.26 -9.60
C ALA A 118 -2.52 -15.77 -9.92
N ILE A 119 -1.44 -15.38 -10.60
CA ILE A 119 -1.32 -14.04 -11.17
C ILE A 119 -2.23 -13.97 -12.41
N THR A 120 -3.32 -13.21 -12.31
CA THR A 120 -4.33 -13.11 -13.36
C THR A 120 -4.05 -12.01 -14.36
N GLY A 121 -3.28 -11.01 -14.00
CA GLY A 121 -2.91 -9.93 -14.92
C GLY A 121 -2.57 -8.62 -14.24
N ARG A 122 -2.47 -7.58 -15.05
CA ARG A 122 -2.29 -6.21 -14.61
C ARG A 122 -3.57 -5.43 -14.87
N LYS A 123 -4.00 -4.66 -13.90
CA LYS A 123 -5.15 -3.76 -14.02
C LYS A 123 -4.86 -2.42 -13.35
N LYS A 124 -5.71 -1.44 -13.58
CA LYS A 124 -5.68 -0.17 -12.85
C LYS A 124 -6.75 -0.18 -11.76
N VAL A 125 -6.33 0.10 -10.54
CA VAL A 125 -7.22 0.30 -9.39
C VAL A 125 -6.95 1.69 -8.85
N MET A 126 -7.98 2.55 -8.84
CA MET A 126 -7.88 3.94 -8.38
C MET A 126 -6.68 4.73 -8.98
N GLY A 127 -6.36 4.47 -10.25
CA GLY A 127 -5.24 5.12 -10.95
C GLY A 127 -3.88 4.46 -10.77
N LEU A 128 -3.75 3.49 -9.87
CA LEU A 128 -2.51 2.73 -9.67
C LEU A 128 -2.45 1.51 -10.60
N ASP A 129 -1.29 1.26 -11.16
CA ASP A 129 -1.02 0.02 -11.89
C ASP A 129 -0.76 -1.10 -10.87
N VAL A 130 -1.67 -2.07 -10.80
CA VAL A 130 -1.59 -3.18 -9.86
C VAL A 130 -1.50 -4.51 -10.60
N THR A 131 -0.85 -5.46 -9.95
CA THR A 131 -0.86 -6.86 -10.38
C THR A 131 -1.94 -7.59 -9.59
N GLU A 132 -2.88 -8.17 -10.29
CA GLU A 132 -3.94 -8.96 -9.65
C GLU A 132 -3.47 -10.38 -9.41
N VAL A 133 -3.62 -10.82 -8.16
CA VAL A 133 -3.37 -12.19 -7.73
C VAL A 133 -4.68 -12.77 -7.22
N SER A 134 -5.16 -13.81 -7.85
CA SER A 134 -6.35 -14.53 -7.39
C SER A 134 -5.97 -15.53 -6.30
N THR A 135 -6.71 -15.51 -5.20
CA THR A 135 -6.62 -16.47 -4.11
C THR A 135 -7.96 -17.16 -3.91
N VAL A 136 -7.97 -18.23 -3.12
CA VAL A 136 -9.21 -18.94 -2.75
C VAL A 136 -10.21 -18.02 -2.02
N TYR A 137 -9.70 -17.03 -1.30
CA TYR A 137 -10.51 -16.09 -0.50
C TYR A 137 -10.87 -14.80 -1.22
N GLY A 138 -10.33 -14.57 -2.42
CA GLY A 138 -10.59 -13.38 -3.21
C GLY A 138 -9.37 -12.90 -3.99
N SER A 139 -9.51 -11.79 -4.69
CA SER A 139 -8.42 -11.21 -5.46
C SER A 139 -7.66 -10.17 -4.65
N MET A 140 -6.33 -10.18 -4.80
CA MET A 140 -5.41 -9.21 -4.22
C MET A 140 -4.89 -8.28 -5.30
N ASN A 141 -4.95 -6.99 -5.06
CA ASN A 141 -4.39 -5.96 -5.95
C ASN A 141 -3.02 -5.53 -5.42
N LEU A 142 -1.96 -6.15 -5.92
CA LEU A 142 -0.60 -5.87 -5.48
C LEU A 142 -0.02 -4.65 -6.19
N ALA A 143 0.41 -3.67 -5.42
CA ALA A 143 1.16 -2.51 -5.89
C ALA A 143 2.56 -2.49 -5.26
N ARG A 144 3.59 -2.28 -6.07
CA ARG A 144 4.94 -2.12 -5.53
C ARG A 144 5.09 -0.74 -4.89
N CYS A 145 5.49 -0.71 -3.64
CA CYS A 145 5.79 0.51 -2.89
C CYS A 145 7.25 0.50 -2.43
N VAL A 146 8.09 1.31 -3.08
CA VAL A 146 9.53 1.39 -2.78
C VAL A 146 9.76 2.01 -1.38
N ALA A 147 8.84 2.84 -0.89
CA ALA A 147 8.96 3.45 0.43
C ALA A 147 8.95 2.42 1.57
N LEU A 148 8.40 1.23 1.34
CA LEU A 148 8.40 0.13 2.32
C LEU A 148 9.70 -0.68 2.35
N ASP A 149 10.58 -0.54 1.35
CA ASP A 149 11.80 -1.37 1.23
C ASP A 149 12.77 -1.19 2.40
N SER A 150 12.75 -0.03 3.07
CA SER A 150 13.63 0.29 4.21
C SER A 150 12.96 0.09 5.57
N THR A 151 11.78 -0.50 5.61
CA THR A 151 10.98 -0.66 6.83
C THR A 151 10.77 -2.13 7.19
N ASP A 152 10.34 -2.38 8.43
CA ASP A 152 9.95 -3.73 8.86
C ASP A 152 8.61 -4.17 8.25
N VAL A 153 7.83 -3.22 7.73
CA VAL A 153 6.55 -3.50 7.08
C VAL A 153 6.79 -4.09 5.69
N LYS A 154 6.35 -5.31 5.49
CA LYS A 154 6.49 -6.03 4.22
C LYS A 154 5.33 -5.79 3.28
N ILE A 155 4.10 -5.81 3.81
CA ILE A 155 2.87 -5.53 3.08
C ILE A 155 2.01 -4.60 3.93
N LEU A 156 1.49 -3.56 3.30
CA LEU A 156 0.46 -2.69 3.86
C LEU A 156 -0.81 -2.82 2.99
N ALA A 157 -1.85 -3.43 3.53
CA ALA A 157 -3.14 -3.54 2.87
C ALA A 157 -4.09 -2.45 3.35
N LEU A 158 -4.53 -1.61 2.44
CA LEU A 158 -5.46 -0.52 2.72
C LEU A 158 -6.71 -0.68 1.88
N ASN A 159 -7.87 -0.68 2.52
CA ASN A 159 -9.13 -0.52 1.84
C ASN A 159 -9.33 0.96 1.51
N MET A 160 -9.21 1.30 0.24
CA MET A 160 -9.21 2.70 -0.22
C MET A 160 -10.57 3.39 -0.05
N ASN A 161 -11.66 2.63 0.12
CA ASN A 161 -12.96 3.23 0.45
C ASN A 161 -13.02 3.81 1.88
N ASN A 162 -12.14 3.32 2.75
CA ASN A 162 -12.04 3.72 4.14
C ASN A 162 -10.85 4.66 4.41
N VAL A 163 -10.26 5.21 3.37
CA VAL A 163 -9.16 6.18 3.44
C VAL A 163 -9.58 7.47 2.75
N ALA A 164 -9.47 8.59 3.43
CA ALA A 164 -9.80 9.89 2.86
C ALA A 164 -8.67 10.91 3.07
N TYR A 165 -8.37 11.65 2.02
CA TYR A 165 -7.51 12.83 2.11
C TYR A 165 -8.39 14.04 2.46
N ARG A 166 -8.05 14.74 3.53
CA ARG A 166 -8.82 15.86 4.10
C ARG A 166 -7.97 17.13 4.10
N PRO A 167 -8.06 17.98 3.07
CA PRO A 167 -7.47 19.30 3.13
C PRO A 167 -8.19 20.16 4.17
N LEU A 168 -7.45 21.02 4.85
CA LEU A 168 -8.01 21.95 5.81
C LEU A 168 -8.83 23.01 5.08
N VAL A 169 -10.10 23.07 5.41
CA VAL A 169 -11.03 24.10 4.90
C VAL A 169 -11.41 25.02 6.05
N GLY A 170 -11.11 26.30 5.92
CA GLY A 170 -11.47 27.30 6.91
C GLY A 170 -11.73 28.67 6.28
N ASN A 171 -12.71 29.41 6.79
CA ASN A 171 -13.07 30.75 6.31
C ASN A 171 -13.33 30.84 4.78
N GLY A 172 -13.87 29.77 4.19
CA GLY A 172 -14.14 29.69 2.75
C GLY A 172 -12.89 29.45 1.87
N VAL A 173 -11.73 29.21 2.47
CA VAL A 173 -10.48 28.91 1.76
C VAL A 173 -10.15 27.43 1.94
N ASN A 174 -9.95 26.73 0.83
CA ASN A 174 -9.40 25.38 0.84
C ASN A 174 -7.86 25.48 0.82
N ARG A 175 -7.21 24.94 1.85
CA ARG A 175 -5.75 24.99 2.02
C ARG A 175 -5.06 23.74 1.50
N ASP A 176 -5.60 23.14 0.45
CA ASP A 176 -4.87 22.17 -0.33
C ASP A 176 -3.64 22.82 -0.97
N THR A 177 -2.79 22.05 -1.61
CA THR A 177 -1.50 22.51 -2.13
C THR A 177 -1.63 23.84 -2.89
N ALA A 178 -1.08 24.89 -2.33
CA ALA A 178 -1.02 26.22 -2.90
C ALA A 178 0.42 26.69 -3.10
N VAL A 179 0.67 27.41 -4.19
CA VAL A 179 1.97 28.00 -4.49
C VAL A 179 1.85 29.52 -4.34
N TYR A 180 2.53 30.05 -3.35
CA TYR A 180 2.64 31.49 -3.12
C TYR A 180 3.89 32.03 -3.79
N VAL A 181 3.70 32.88 -4.76
CA VAL A 181 4.78 33.40 -5.62
C VAL A 181 5.21 34.77 -5.12
N GLY A 182 6.53 34.99 -4.99
CA GLY A 182 7.08 36.30 -4.65
C GLY A 182 6.80 36.76 -3.22
N VAL A 183 6.73 35.82 -2.26
CA VAL A 183 6.48 36.12 -0.84
C VAL A 183 7.56 37.02 -0.25
N GLN A 184 8.80 36.89 -0.73
CA GLN A 184 9.89 37.79 -0.40
C GLN A 184 10.48 38.35 -1.70
N ASN A 185 10.63 39.65 -1.75
CA ASN A 185 11.22 40.39 -2.86
C ASN A 185 12.20 41.45 -2.35
N LEU A 186 12.80 42.21 -3.27
CA LEU A 186 13.77 43.24 -2.94
C LEU A 186 13.22 44.30 -1.98
N GLU A 187 11.96 44.67 -2.15
CA GLU A 187 11.31 45.68 -1.28
C GLU A 187 11.18 45.23 0.16
N ASN A 188 10.89 43.93 0.39
CA ASN A 188 10.69 43.40 1.73
C ASN A 188 12.01 43.06 2.45
N THR A 189 13.04 42.63 1.73
CA THR A 189 14.26 42.06 2.32
C THR A 189 15.53 42.87 2.02
N GLY A 190 15.49 43.76 1.08
CA GLY A 190 16.69 44.47 0.58
C GLY A 190 17.69 43.56 -0.19
N VAL A 191 17.32 42.32 -0.45
CA VAL A 191 18.14 41.33 -1.17
C VAL A 191 17.44 40.99 -2.47
N ASP A 192 18.20 41.08 -3.57
CA ASP A 192 17.70 40.72 -4.90
C ASP A 192 17.52 39.21 -5.05
N LYS A 193 16.42 38.72 -4.51
CA LYS A 193 15.98 37.32 -4.62
C LYS A 193 14.46 37.26 -4.62
N ARG A 194 13.95 36.26 -5.30
CA ARG A 194 12.53 35.85 -5.24
C ARG A 194 12.41 34.58 -4.42
N VAL A 195 11.48 34.56 -3.50
CA VAL A 195 11.15 33.36 -2.71
C VAL A 195 9.70 32.99 -3.00
N ASP A 196 9.51 31.77 -3.44
CA ASP A 196 8.20 31.16 -3.63
C ASP A 196 8.00 30.09 -2.56
N ILE A 197 6.80 29.97 -2.01
CA ILE A 197 6.45 29.03 -0.95
C ILE A 197 5.37 28.08 -1.47
N ILE A 198 5.62 26.79 -1.30
CA ILE A 198 4.61 25.74 -1.52
C ILE A 198 4.09 25.34 -0.14
N LEU A 199 2.79 25.44 0.06
CA LEU A 199 2.16 25.12 1.35
C LEU A 199 0.99 24.16 1.12
N THR A 200 0.91 23.13 1.97
CA THR A 200 -0.22 22.22 2.04
C THR A 200 -0.60 22.02 3.50
N GLU A 201 -1.86 22.21 3.82
CA GLU A 201 -2.43 21.90 5.14
C GLU A 201 -3.52 20.85 4.94
N ALA A 202 -3.17 19.60 5.18
CA ALA A 202 -4.07 18.48 4.99
C ALA A 202 -3.79 17.36 5.99
N GLY A 203 -4.74 16.47 6.16
CA GLY A 203 -4.62 15.26 6.95
C GLY A 203 -5.17 14.05 6.21
N PHE A 204 -4.84 12.89 6.72
CA PHE A 204 -5.41 11.62 6.28
C PHE A 204 -6.38 11.11 7.32
N GLU A 205 -7.51 10.61 6.88
CA GLU A 205 -8.53 9.98 7.71
C GLU A 205 -8.60 8.51 7.35
N PHE A 206 -8.46 7.66 8.35
CA PHE A 206 -8.60 6.22 8.23
C PHE A 206 -9.79 5.76 9.04
N MET A 207 -10.65 4.94 8.45
CA MET A 207 -11.86 4.41 9.08
C MET A 207 -11.84 2.89 9.03
N MET A 208 -12.60 2.25 9.92
CA MET A 208 -12.76 0.78 9.98
C MET A 208 -11.41 0.05 10.02
N PRO A 209 -10.71 0.06 11.17
CA PRO A 209 -9.37 -0.52 11.29
C PRO A 209 -9.32 -2.01 10.91
N GLU A 210 -10.42 -2.74 11.05
CA GLU A 210 -10.54 -4.14 10.66
C GLU A 210 -10.40 -4.35 9.14
N SER A 211 -10.62 -3.30 8.36
CA SER A 211 -10.47 -3.34 6.89
C SER A 211 -9.03 -3.10 6.42
N HIS A 212 -8.12 -2.86 7.33
CA HIS A 212 -6.71 -2.62 7.04
C HIS A 212 -5.82 -3.66 7.71
N ALA A 213 -4.70 -3.98 7.09
CA ALA A 213 -3.76 -4.96 7.62
C ALA A 213 -2.30 -4.64 7.31
N ILE A 214 -1.41 -5.11 8.18
CA ILE A 214 0.04 -5.08 7.99
C ILE A 214 0.60 -6.49 8.15
N TRP A 215 1.51 -6.85 7.26
CA TRP A 215 2.42 -7.98 7.39
C TRP A 215 3.83 -7.44 7.61
N LYS A 216 4.46 -7.83 8.70
CA LYS A 216 5.81 -7.39 9.09
C LYS A 216 6.77 -8.55 9.38
#